data_eaad98bb439e4f4e4dfdb4c6c424ca47
#
_entry.id   eaad98bb439e4f4e4dfdb4c6c424ca47
#
_cell.length_a   1.000
_cell.length_b   1.000
_cell.length_c   1.000
_cell.angle_alpha   90.00
_cell.angle_beta   90.00
_cell.angle_gamma   90.00
#
_symmetry.space_group_name_H-M   'P 1'
#
loop_
_entity.id
_entity.type
_entity.pdbx_description
1 polymer ?
#
loop_
_entity_poly.entity_id
_entity_poly.type
_entity_poly.pdbx_seq_one_letter_code
_entity_poly.pdbx_strand_id
1 'polypeptide(L)'
;TPIARLLVTMGIAGGCTEFVMGGISLNLCMEYDLSFQKSVYDAQYLAFLSGWLNERGVKIAMESDNAAALGVITTPSISIVMGIIDLVIAAEQGAKYLALAYVPMHNFIQDIAGLRQQRRLTKKYLDMLGYSDVTLYQDIHQWNGAFPEDRQKANGLIASVSAIAALYGEAEQMMVKTADEGMGVPTMESNAEGLILTRQVMNIFRGQRYPNSLEVLEESKIIELEVNCMMKNILEMGDGDVLIGMVRALKAGTYEFPYAVSKHVLGRVTLMRDNTGAVRFLHTGNVPFPPEVIEYNREKVELRKKIEGREEMMMLADDLREVRAPLIFP
;
A
#
# COMPACT_ATOMS: atom_id res chain seq x y z
N THR A 1 9.26 15.49 3.12
CA THR A 1 9.62 16.90 2.90
C THR A 1 10.56 17.40 3.99
N PRO A 2 11.55 18.27 3.67
CA PRO A 2 12.51 18.80 4.66
C PRO A 2 11.87 19.57 5.83
N ILE A 3 10.66 20.06 5.65
CA ILE A 3 9.91 20.88 6.62
C ILE A 3 8.68 20.15 7.21
N ALA A 4 8.65 18.80 7.16
CA ALA A 4 7.51 18.01 7.60
C ALA A 4 7.03 18.38 9.01
N ARG A 5 7.97 18.56 9.96
CA ARG A 5 7.64 18.91 11.34
C ARG A 5 6.89 20.25 11.44
N LEU A 6 7.34 21.25 10.70
CA LEU A 6 6.69 22.57 10.67
C LEU A 6 5.29 22.47 10.05
N LEU A 7 5.17 21.79 8.91
CA LEU A 7 3.88 21.65 8.21
C LEU A 7 2.83 20.96 9.07
N VAL A 8 3.18 19.87 9.76
CA VAL A 8 2.24 19.17 10.63
C VAL A 8 1.86 20.03 11.84
N THR A 9 2.84 20.71 12.47
CA THR A 9 2.56 21.61 13.60
C THR A 9 1.59 22.73 13.18
N MET A 10 1.80 23.34 12.02
CA MET A 10 0.90 24.37 11.48
C MET A 10 -0.45 23.80 11.08
N GLY A 11 -0.48 22.60 10.50
CA GLY A 11 -1.72 21.90 10.14
C GLY A 11 -2.59 21.63 11.36
N ILE A 12 -2.00 21.11 12.45
CA ILE A 12 -2.69 20.91 13.73
C ILE A 12 -3.23 22.23 14.27
N ALA A 13 -2.43 23.28 14.27
CA ALA A 13 -2.87 24.61 14.69
C ALA A 13 -4.00 25.16 13.81
N GLY A 14 -4.05 24.76 12.54
CA GLY A 14 -5.12 25.06 11.59
C GLY A 14 -6.36 24.16 11.70
N GLY A 15 -6.35 23.16 12.60
CA GLY A 15 -7.48 22.27 12.83
C GLY A 15 -7.46 20.97 12.02
N CYS A 16 -6.36 20.63 11.34
CA CYS A 16 -6.22 19.32 10.71
C CYS A 16 -6.09 18.23 11.78
N THR A 17 -6.73 17.09 11.54
CA THR A 17 -6.82 15.98 12.49
C THR A 17 -6.20 14.67 12.00
N GLU A 18 -5.68 14.66 10.79
CA GLU A 18 -5.01 13.49 10.20
C GLU A 18 -3.82 13.93 9.35
N PHE A 19 -2.75 13.16 9.42
CA PHE A 19 -1.51 13.44 8.71
C PHE A 19 -0.86 12.17 8.21
N VAL A 20 -0.36 12.22 6.98
CA VAL A 20 0.53 11.21 6.42
C VAL A 20 1.87 11.28 7.14
N MET A 21 2.26 10.20 7.76
CA MET A 21 3.46 10.13 8.60
C MET A 21 4.76 10.24 7.78
N GLY A 22 4.75 9.75 6.56
CA GLY A 22 5.92 9.69 5.70
C GLY A 22 6.76 8.43 5.94
N GLY A 23 7.43 8.35 7.05
CA GLY A 23 8.14 7.17 7.51
C GLY A 23 9.03 6.47 6.46
N ILE A 24 9.01 5.14 6.51
CA ILE A 24 9.76 4.28 5.61
C ILE A 24 9.09 4.21 4.23
N SER A 25 7.76 4.20 4.20
CA SER A 25 6.99 4.08 2.97
C SER A 25 7.34 5.17 1.96
N LEU A 26 7.23 6.44 2.34
CA LEU A 26 7.58 7.54 1.43
C LEU A 26 9.08 7.60 1.13
N ASN A 27 9.96 7.25 2.08
CA ASN A 27 11.39 7.25 1.83
C ASN A 27 11.77 6.26 0.72
N LEU A 28 11.29 5.03 0.79
CA LEU A 28 11.62 4.00 -0.20
C LEU A 28 11.00 4.29 -1.57
N CYS A 29 9.80 4.84 -1.62
CA CYS A 29 9.04 4.99 -2.85
C CYS A 29 9.32 6.29 -3.60
N MET A 30 9.56 7.39 -2.89
CA MET A 30 9.54 8.75 -3.46
C MET A 30 10.88 9.47 -3.34
N GLU A 31 11.81 9.01 -2.49
CA GLU A 31 13.03 9.74 -2.18
C GLU A 31 14.27 8.95 -2.60
N TYR A 32 15.03 9.52 -3.54
CA TYR A 32 16.27 8.86 -4.01
C TYR A 32 17.38 8.89 -2.96
N ASP A 33 17.66 10.05 -2.38
CA ASP A 33 18.87 10.32 -1.56
C ASP A 33 18.58 10.82 -0.14
N LEU A 34 17.31 10.84 0.28
CA LEU A 34 16.97 11.23 1.64
C LEU A 34 17.47 10.17 2.63
N SER A 35 18.16 10.65 3.67
CA SER A 35 18.61 9.77 4.74
C SER A 35 17.44 9.02 5.37
N PHE A 36 17.52 7.70 5.41
CA PHE A 36 16.54 6.83 6.07
C PHE A 36 16.35 7.22 7.53
N GLN A 37 17.47 7.51 8.23
CA GLN A 37 17.43 7.98 9.62
C GLN A 37 16.63 9.28 9.77
N LYS A 38 16.78 10.23 8.83
CA LYS A 38 16.02 11.49 8.86
C LYS A 38 14.53 11.24 8.71
N SER A 39 14.12 10.39 7.76
CA SER A 39 12.70 10.05 7.55
C SER A 39 12.09 9.42 8.79
N VAL A 40 12.81 8.50 9.43
CA VAL A 40 12.37 7.87 10.68
C VAL A 40 12.24 8.88 11.80
N TYR A 41 13.23 9.75 12.01
CA TYR A 41 13.16 10.78 13.05
C TYR A 41 12.03 11.78 12.84
N ASP A 42 11.75 12.13 11.58
CA ASP A 42 10.62 13.02 11.29
C ASP A 42 9.29 12.28 11.58
N ALA A 43 9.14 11.02 11.15
CA ALA A 43 7.97 10.21 11.46
C ALA A 43 7.76 10.04 12.98
N GLN A 44 8.82 9.72 13.72
CA GLN A 44 8.76 9.63 15.19
C GLN A 44 8.33 10.94 15.84
N TYR A 45 8.83 12.08 15.37
CA TYR A 45 8.41 13.38 15.88
C TYR A 45 6.92 13.64 15.64
N LEU A 46 6.43 13.35 14.44
CA LEU A 46 5.02 13.55 14.08
C LEU A 46 4.11 12.64 14.94
N ALA A 47 4.50 11.38 15.08
CA ALA A 47 3.77 10.41 15.88
C ALA A 47 3.80 10.77 17.38
N PHE A 48 4.94 11.22 17.92
CA PHE A 48 5.04 11.74 19.28
C PHE A 48 4.10 12.94 19.50
N LEU A 49 4.06 13.90 18.58
CA LEU A 49 3.16 15.05 18.67
C LEU A 49 1.68 14.60 18.66
N SER A 50 1.33 13.63 17.81
CA SER A 50 0.01 13.02 17.81
C SER A 50 -0.29 12.36 19.17
N GLY A 51 0.60 11.51 19.68
CA GLY A 51 0.44 10.84 20.99
C GLY A 51 0.26 11.83 22.13
N TRP A 52 1.12 12.87 22.17
CA TRP A 52 1.04 13.93 23.18
C TRP A 52 -0.29 14.67 23.16
N LEU A 53 -0.88 14.89 21.98
CA LEU A 53 -2.21 15.51 21.82
C LEU A 53 -3.34 14.53 22.15
N ASN A 54 -3.20 13.25 21.77
CA ASN A 54 -4.18 12.20 22.09
C ASN A 54 -4.36 12.05 23.60
N GLU A 55 -3.28 12.10 24.40
CA GLU A 55 -3.34 12.11 25.86
C GLU A 55 -4.12 13.31 26.44
N ARG A 56 -4.20 14.40 25.69
CA ARG A 56 -4.93 15.63 26.06
C ARG A 56 -6.35 15.69 25.49
N GLY A 57 -6.83 14.59 24.92
CA GLY A 57 -8.16 14.46 24.36
C GLY A 57 -8.33 15.03 22.95
N VAL A 58 -7.24 15.48 22.29
CA VAL A 58 -7.25 15.91 20.91
C VAL A 58 -6.90 14.73 20.02
N LYS A 59 -7.86 14.25 19.24
CA LYS A 59 -7.71 13.10 18.35
C LYS A 59 -6.99 13.51 17.08
N ILE A 60 -5.72 13.11 16.96
CA ILE A 60 -4.92 13.25 15.75
C ILE A 60 -4.57 11.85 15.25
N ALA A 61 -4.91 11.55 14.01
CA ALA A 61 -4.59 10.30 13.35
C ALA A 61 -3.25 10.40 12.60
N MET A 62 -2.51 9.30 12.60
CA MET A 62 -1.29 9.12 11.82
C MET A 62 -1.52 8.04 10.78
N GLU A 63 -1.35 8.40 9.52
CA GLU A 63 -1.51 7.49 8.39
C GLU A 63 -0.14 6.99 7.90
N SER A 64 -0.03 5.67 7.70
CA SER A 64 1.03 5.11 6.87
C SER A 64 0.59 5.18 5.42
N ASP A 65 1.31 5.95 4.61
CA ASP A 65 1.12 5.94 3.16
C ASP A 65 1.87 4.76 2.52
N ASN A 66 1.58 3.56 3.01
CA ASN A 66 2.06 2.34 2.37
C ASN A 66 1.46 2.16 0.95
N ALA A 67 0.43 2.94 0.64
CA ALA A 67 -0.12 3.12 -0.69
C ALA A 67 0.82 3.87 -1.65
N ALA A 68 1.74 4.71 -1.15
CA ALA A 68 2.75 5.37 -2.00
C ALA A 68 3.68 4.36 -2.70
N ALA A 69 3.80 3.17 -2.13
CA ALA A 69 4.40 2.00 -2.74
C ALA A 69 3.81 1.66 -4.13
N LEU A 70 2.69 2.19 -4.48
CA LEU A 70 1.77 1.70 -5.48
C LEU A 70 1.67 2.63 -6.71
N GLY A 71 2.68 3.46 -6.94
CA GLY A 71 2.89 4.14 -8.22
C GLY A 71 3.33 3.18 -9.34
N VAL A 72 3.59 1.93 -9.00
CA VAL A 72 3.95 0.81 -9.88
C VAL A 72 3.25 -0.46 -9.37
N ILE A 73 3.33 -1.56 -10.12
CA ILE A 73 2.79 -2.83 -9.66
C ILE A 73 3.52 -3.31 -8.40
N THR A 74 2.76 -3.68 -7.36
CA THR A 74 3.30 -4.33 -6.15
C THR A 74 2.33 -5.37 -5.61
N THR A 75 2.83 -6.32 -4.82
CA THR A 75 1.98 -7.28 -4.13
C THR A 75 1.40 -6.65 -2.85
N PRO A 76 0.17 -7.05 -2.44
CA PRO A 76 -0.38 -6.61 -1.17
C PRO A 76 0.56 -6.89 0.01
N SER A 77 1.29 -7.99 -0.01
CA SER A 77 2.16 -8.42 1.09
C SER A 77 3.30 -7.44 1.37
N ILE A 78 3.96 -6.91 0.32
CA ILE A 78 5.02 -5.90 0.47
C ILE A 78 4.46 -4.62 1.08
N SER A 79 3.32 -4.15 0.57
CA SER A 79 2.65 -2.95 1.07
C SER A 79 2.20 -3.12 2.53
N ILE A 80 1.62 -4.27 2.88
CA ILE A 80 1.16 -4.57 4.24
C ILE A 80 2.32 -4.56 5.25
N VAL A 81 3.45 -5.20 4.92
CA VAL A 81 4.64 -5.19 5.79
C VAL A 81 5.12 -3.77 6.04
N MET A 82 5.19 -2.95 5.00
CA MET A 82 5.59 -1.56 5.10
C MET A 82 4.65 -0.77 6.02
N GLY A 83 3.34 -0.94 5.86
CA GLY A 83 2.32 -0.32 6.70
C GLY A 83 2.43 -0.75 8.17
N ILE A 84 2.67 -2.04 8.44
CA ILE A 84 2.90 -2.55 9.80
C ILE A 84 4.10 -1.84 10.44
N ILE A 85 5.23 -1.75 9.74
CA ILE A 85 6.44 -1.12 10.26
C ILE A 85 6.20 0.36 10.60
N ASP A 86 5.60 1.12 9.68
CA ASP A 86 5.30 2.54 9.90
C ASP A 86 4.36 2.73 11.10
N LEU A 87 3.30 1.91 11.21
CA LEU A 87 2.36 2.05 12.32
C LEU A 87 2.92 1.57 13.66
N VAL A 88 3.86 0.62 13.67
CA VAL A 88 4.61 0.28 14.91
C VAL A 88 5.45 1.48 15.35
N ILE A 89 6.18 2.13 14.43
CA ILE A 89 6.92 3.36 14.75
C ILE A 89 5.98 4.43 15.35
N ALA A 90 4.77 4.58 14.80
CA ALA A 90 3.80 5.53 15.32
C ALA A 90 3.29 5.16 16.72
N ALA A 91 2.94 3.89 16.93
CA ALA A 91 2.44 3.39 18.21
C ALA A 91 3.48 3.49 19.32
N GLU A 92 4.76 3.21 19.01
CA GLU A 92 5.90 3.40 19.95
C GLU A 92 6.01 4.82 20.47
N GLN A 93 5.63 5.81 19.67
CA GLN A 93 5.66 7.22 20.05
C GLN A 93 4.35 7.67 20.74
N GLY A 94 3.42 6.76 21.00
CA GLY A 94 2.18 7.03 21.73
C GLY A 94 0.97 7.42 20.87
N ALA A 95 1.08 7.40 19.55
CA ALA A 95 -0.07 7.64 18.68
C ALA A 95 -1.15 6.56 18.89
N LYS A 96 -2.42 6.97 19.03
CA LYS A 96 -3.56 6.10 19.35
C LYS A 96 -4.53 5.90 18.18
N TYR A 97 -4.51 6.78 17.21
CA TYR A 97 -5.36 6.72 16.03
C TYR A 97 -4.44 6.51 14.83
N LEU A 98 -4.55 5.35 14.20
CA LEU A 98 -3.65 4.90 13.15
C LEU A 98 -4.45 4.57 11.91
N ALA A 99 -4.00 5.02 10.74
CA ALA A 99 -4.63 4.74 9.46
C ALA A 99 -3.67 4.01 8.52
N LEU A 100 -4.22 3.08 7.75
CA LEU A 100 -3.52 2.32 6.71
C LEU A 100 -4.10 2.67 5.35
N ALA A 101 -3.29 3.19 4.46
CA ALA A 101 -3.69 3.37 3.08
C ALA A 101 -3.55 2.06 2.28
N TYR A 102 -4.44 1.83 1.34
CA TYR A 102 -4.38 0.74 0.38
C TYR A 102 -4.76 1.25 -1.00
N VAL A 103 -3.97 0.91 -2.01
CA VAL A 103 -4.32 1.16 -3.41
C VAL A 103 -4.60 -0.16 -4.11
N PRO A 104 -5.82 -0.37 -4.62
CA PRO A 104 -6.12 -1.55 -5.44
C PRO A 104 -5.25 -1.63 -6.69
N MET A 105 -4.75 -2.83 -6.97
CA MET A 105 -3.91 -3.14 -8.14
C MET A 105 -4.75 -3.61 -9.34
N HIS A 106 -6.06 -3.43 -9.30
CA HIS A 106 -7.04 -3.76 -10.35
C HIS A 106 -7.23 -5.26 -10.62
N ASN A 107 -6.82 -6.12 -9.69
CA ASN A 107 -7.33 -7.48 -9.61
C ASN A 107 -8.31 -7.59 -8.44
N PHE A 108 -9.59 -7.72 -8.75
CA PHE A 108 -10.67 -7.67 -7.77
C PHE A 108 -10.52 -8.68 -6.62
N ILE A 109 -10.13 -9.92 -6.92
CA ILE A 109 -9.94 -10.98 -5.92
C ILE A 109 -8.75 -10.66 -5.01
N GLN A 110 -7.60 -10.31 -5.61
CA GLN A 110 -6.40 -9.96 -4.85
C GLN A 110 -6.60 -8.70 -4.02
N ASP A 111 -7.28 -7.69 -4.55
CA ASP A 111 -7.54 -6.43 -3.84
C ASP A 111 -8.45 -6.64 -2.63
N ILE A 112 -9.53 -7.42 -2.76
CA ILE A 112 -10.43 -7.76 -1.63
C ILE A 112 -9.67 -8.59 -0.57
N ALA A 113 -8.88 -9.56 -1.00
CA ALA A 113 -8.04 -10.35 -0.10
C ALA A 113 -6.99 -9.47 0.61
N GLY A 114 -6.31 -8.60 -0.15
CA GLY A 114 -5.31 -7.66 0.36
C GLY A 114 -5.88 -6.71 1.41
N LEU A 115 -7.00 -6.06 1.13
CA LEU A 115 -7.70 -5.16 2.06
C LEU A 115 -8.05 -5.86 3.39
N ARG A 116 -8.60 -7.09 3.32
CA ARG A 116 -8.94 -7.88 4.52
C ARG A 116 -7.70 -8.27 5.30
N GLN A 117 -6.66 -8.72 4.60
CA GLN A 117 -5.42 -9.13 5.24
C GLN A 117 -4.66 -7.95 5.82
N GLN A 118 -4.66 -6.79 5.17
CA GLN A 118 -4.02 -5.59 5.70
C GLN A 118 -4.54 -5.24 7.08
N ARG A 119 -5.85 -5.09 7.25
CA ARG A 119 -6.45 -4.79 8.56
C ARG A 119 -6.15 -5.86 9.59
N ARG A 120 -6.37 -7.12 9.23
CA ARG A 120 -6.19 -8.26 10.14
C ARG A 120 -4.74 -8.44 10.60
N LEU A 121 -3.79 -8.41 9.66
CA LEU A 121 -2.38 -8.63 9.96
C LEU A 121 -1.78 -7.45 10.70
N THR A 122 -2.12 -6.23 10.33
CA THR A 122 -1.65 -5.04 11.07
C THR A 122 -2.13 -5.09 12.52
N LYS A 123 -3.41 -5.38 12.77
CA LYS A 123 -3.91 -5.54 14.14
C LYS A 123 -3.18 -6.64 14.88
N LYS A 124 -2.97 -7.81 14.24
CA LYS A 124 -2.21 -8.93 14.82
C LYS A 124 -0.81 -8.52 15.27
N TYR A 125 -0.06 -7.82 14.43
CA TYR A 125 1.31 -7.43 14.75
C TYR A 125 1.39 -6.30 15.78
N LEU A 126 0.47 -5.33 15.73
CA LEU A 126 0.37 -4.30 16.76
C LEU A 126 0.08 -4.93 18.14
N ASP A 127 -0.88 -5.86 18.21
CA ASP A 127 -1.20 -6.57 19.47
C ASP A 127 -0.02 -7.41 19.97
N MET A 128 0.64 -8.15 19.09
CA MET A 128 1.79 -8.98 19.42
C MET A 128 2.96 -8.16 19.97
N LEU A 129 3.13 -6.93 19.48
CA LEU A 129 4.19 -6.01 19.91
C LEU A 129 3.78 -5.14 21.11
N GLY A 130 2.57 -5.33 21.68
CA GLY A 130 2.12 -4.65 22.88
C GLY A 130 1.30 -3.37 22.64
N TYR A 131 0.92 -3.06 21.41
CA TYR A 131 0.15 -1.85 21.03
C TYR A 131 -1.32 -2.19 20.78
N SER A 132 -1.99 -2.84 21.74
CA SER A 132 -3.39 -3.28 21.58
C SER A 132 -4.43 -2.16 21.77
N ASP A 133 -4.04 -1.03 22.37
CA ASP A 133 -4.90 0.10 22.75
C ASP A 133 -5.02 1.18 21.67
N VAL A 134 -4.72 0.83 20.41
CA VAL A 134 -4.84 1.72 19.25
C VAL A 134 -6.15 1.49 18.48
N THR A 135 -6.68 2.57 17.91
CA THR A 135 -7.79 2.53 16.95
C THR A 135 -7.21 2.51 15.54
N LEU A 136 -7.54 1.47 14.76
CA LEU A 136 -7.04 1.29 13.41
C LEU A 136 -8.14 1.62 12.39
N TYR A 137 -7.82 2.50 11.44
CA TYR A 137 -8.65 2.88 10.31
C TYR A 137 -8.09 2.31 9.01
N GLN A 138 -8.98 2.02 8.06
CA GLN A 138 -8.64 1.62 6.70
C GLN A 138 -8.99 2.75 5.74
N ASP A 139 -8.00 3.30 5.08
CA ASP A 139 -8.16 4.23 3.96
C ASP A 139 -7.94 3.51 2.62
N ILE A 140 -8.67 3.88 1.60
CA ILE A 140 -8.47 3.40 0.23
C ILE A 140 -8.11 4.59 -0.65
N HIS A 141 -6.91 4.57 -1.20
CA HIS A 141 -6.49 5.55 -2.20
C HIS A 141 -6.92 5.08 -3.59
N GLN A 142 -7.53 5.95 -4.38
CA GLN A 142 -8.01 5.60 -5.73
C GLN A 142 -6.82 5.49 -6.62
N TRP A 143 -5.85 5.24 -6.79
CA TRP A 143 -4.71 5.08 -7.67
C TRP A 143 -3.64 6.16 -7.45
N ASN A 144 -2.42 5.72 -7.29
CA ASN A 144 -1.25 6.60 -7.12
C ASN A 144 -0.25 6.49 -8.29
N GLY A 145 -0.52 5.64 -9.27
CA GLY A 145 0.33 5.47 -10.44
C GLY A 145 -0.02 6.41 -11.59
N ALA A 146 0.48 6.09 -12.77
CA ALA A 146 0.21 6.88 -13.96
C ALA A 146 -1.27 6.81 -14.37
N PHE A 147 -1.94 7.96 -14.38
CA PHE A 147 -3.31 8.08 -14.86
C PHE A 147 -3.36 8.09 -16.39
N PRO A 148 -4.42 7.54 -17.00
CA PRO A 148 -4.69 7.71 -18.41
C PRO A 148 -4.88 9.20 -18.76
N GLU A 149 -4.35 9.63 -19.91
CA GLU A 149 -4.56 11.01 -20.41
C GLU A 149 -6.01 11.22 -20.88
N ASP A 150 -6.64 10.15 -21.36
CA ASP A 150 -8.06 10.18 -21.74
C ASP A 150 -8.95 10.26 -20.50
N ARG A 151 -9.77 11.31 -20.42
CA ARG A 151 -10.64 11.60 -19.28
C ARG A 151 -11.64 10.48 -18.99
N GLN A 152 -12.17 9.80 -20.03
CA GLN A 152 -13.13 8.72 -19.84
C GLN A 152 -12.45 7.47 -19.26
N LYS A 153 -11.24 7.17 -19.70
CA LYS A 153 -10.43 6.09 -19.14
C LYS A 153 -10.05 6.39 -17.70
N ALA A 154 -9.66 7.61 -17.38
CA ALA A 154 -9.37 8.05 -16.01
C ALA A 154 -10.61 7.93 -15.11
N ASN A 155 -11.78 8.36 -15.57
CA ASN A 155 -13.03 8.20 -14.83
C ASN A 155 -13.42 6.72 -14.66
N GLY A 156 -13.17 5.87 -15.65
CA GLY A 156 -13.36 4.41 -15.56
C GLY A 156 -12.49 3.80 -14.46
N LEU A 157 -11.23 4.23 -14.37
CA LEU A 157 -10.28 3.83 -13.32
C LEU A 157 -10.80 4.22 -11.93
N ILE A 158 -11.20 5.48 -11.73
CA ILE A 158 -11.77 5.99 -10.48
C ILE A 158 -13.02 5.19 -10.09
N ALA A 159 -13.92 4.94 -11.05
CA ALA A 159 -15.14 4.18 -10.82
C ALA A 159 -14.86 2.73 -10.40
N SER A 160 -13.87 2.06 -11.03
CA SER A 160 -13.52 0.66 -10.71
C SER A 160 -13.00 0.52 -9.28
N VAL A 161 -12.11 1.41 -8.84
CA VAL A 161 -11.60 1.41 -7.45
C VAL A 161 -12.71 1.73 -6.46
N SER A 162 -13.61 2.67 -6.80
CA SER A 162 -14.76 2.98 -5.97
C SER A 162 -15.68 1.77 -5.77
N ALA A 163 -15.85 0.94 -6.82
CA ALA A 163 -16.62 -0.30 -6.73
C ALA A 163 -15.93 -1.34 -5.82
N ILE A 164 -14.60 -1.52 -5.95
CA ILE A 164 -13.81 -2.39 -5.06
C ILE A 164 -14.00 -1.96 -3.60
N ALA A 165 -13.85 -0.67 -3.31
CA ALA A 165 -14.01 -0.12 -1.97
C ALA A 165 -15.43 -0.35 -1.41
N ALA A 166 -16.46 -0.13 -2.22
CA ALA A 166 -17.84 -0.35 -1.83
C ALA A 166 -18.13 -1.82 -1.50
N LEU A 167 -17.61 -2.76 -2.31
CA LEU A 167 -17.79 -4.19 -2.13
C LEU A 167 -16.90 -4.79 -1.02
N TYR A 168 -15.75 -4.19 -0.74
CA TYR A 168 -14.98 -4.45 0.47
C TYR A 168 -15.79 -4.04 1.71
N GLY A 169 -16.25 -2.80 1.74
CA GLY A 169 -17.24 -2.28 2.66
C GLY A 169 -16.82 -2.08 4.11
N GLU A 170 -15.55 -2.13 4.42
CA GLU A 170 -14.99 -1.91 5.75
C GLU A 170 -13.99 -0.76 5.80
N ALA A 171 -13.84 0.01 4.71
CA ALA A 171 -13.06 1.23 4.70
C ALA A 171 -13.79 2.35 5.42
N GLU A 172 -13.11 3.07 6.30
CA GLU A 172 -13.64 4.24 6.99
C GLU A 172 -13.50 5.49 6.14
N GLN A 173 -12.52 5.54 5.26
CA GLN A 173 -12.27 6.71 4.40
C GLN A 173 -11.74 6.32 3.02
N MET A 174 -11.71 7.30 2.12
CA MET A 174 -11.17 7.14 0.77
C MET A 174 -10.52 8.44 0.30
N MET A 175 -9.28 8.36 -0.16
CA MET A 175 -8.63 9.42 -0.91
C MET A 175 -9.13 9.40 -2.35
N VAL A 176 -9.99 10.37 -2.67
CA VAL A 176 -10.62 10.48 -4.00
C VAL A 176 -9.69 11.20 -4.96
N LYS A 177 -9.51 10.62 -6.15
CA LYS A 177 -8.75 11.16 -7.26
C LYS A 177 -9.66 11.79 -8.31
N THR A 178 -9.05 12.52 -9.24
CA THR A 178 -9.73 13.15 -10.36
C THR A 178 -9.13 12.74 -11.69
N ALA A 179 -9.88 12.93 -12.77
CA ALA A 179 -9.35 12.67 -14.11
C ALA A 179 -8.18 13.60 -14.50
N ASP A 180 -7.98 14.70 -13.78
CA ASP A 180 -6.89 15.65 -14.04
C ASP A 180 -5.54 15.21 -13.47
N GLU A 181 -5.49 14.15 -12.65
CA GLU A 181 -4.25 13.59 -12.09
C GLU A 181 -3.18 13.29 -13.15
N GLY A 182 -3.59 12.89 -14.34
CA GLY A 182 -2.68 12.67 -15.47
C GLY A 182 -2.19 13.93 -16.16
N MET A 183 -2.77 15.10 -15.85
CA MET A 183 -2.56 16.35 -16.56
C MET A 183 -1.91 17.45 -15.71
N GLY A 184 -1.91 17.30 -14.39
CA GLY A 184 -1.34 18.27 -13.47
C GLY A 184 -2.15 18.49 -12.19
N VAL A 185 -2.19 19.72 -11.71
CA VAL A 185 -2.95 20.06 -10.49
C VAL A 185 -4.45 20.12 -10.79
N PRO A 186 -5.29 19.33 -10.10
CA PRO A 186 -6.72 19.31 -10.33
C PRO A 186 -7.40 20.65 -10.05
N THR A 187 -8.40 20.99 -10.86
CA THR A 187 -9.27 22.15 -10.63
C THR A 187 -10.32 21.85 -9.54
N MET A 188 -11.02 22.86 -9.05
CA MET A 188 -12.14 22.67 -8.13
C MET A 188 -13.26 21.85 -8.78
N GLU A 189 -13.54 22.11 -10.04
CA GLU A 189 -14.57 21.41 -10.82
C GLU A 189 -14.21 19.93 -10.97
N SER A 190 -12.96 19.62 -11.33
CA SER A 190 -12.49 18.24 -11.45
C SER A 190 -12.52 17.50 -10.11
N ASN A 191 -12.17 18.15 -9.00
CA ASN A 191 -12.31 17.58 -7.67
C ASN A 191 -13.78 17.26 -7.35
N ALA A 192 -14.70 18.19 -7.64
CA ALA A 192 -16.14 17.97 -7.44
C ALA A 192 -16.66 16.80 -8.29
N GLU A 193 -16.23 16.68 -9.56
CA GLU A 193 -16.61 15.58 -10.44
C GLU A 193 -16.11 14.22 -9.91
N GLY A 194 -14.85 14.15 -9.45
CA GLY A 194 -14.30 12.93 -8.83
C GLY A 194 -15.09 12.47 -7.61
N LEU A 195 -15.46 13.42 -6.74
CA LEU A 195 -16.29 13.14 -5.56
C LEU A 195 -17.70 12.68 -5.95
N ILE A 196 -18.35 13.32 -6.93
CA ILE A 196 -19.68 12.95 -7.42
C ILE A 196 -19.66 11.55 -8.02
N LEU A 197 -18.69 11.26 -8.87
CA LEU A 197 -18.51 9.94 -9.49
C LEU A 197 -18.33 8.86 -8.43
N THR A 198 -17.38 9.07 -7.53
CA THR A 198 -17.09 8.13 -6.43
C THR A 198 -18.35 7.88 -5.58
N ARG A 199 -19.03 8.94 -5.16
CA ARG A 199 -20.25 8.84 -4.36
C ARG A 199 -21.35 8.07 -5.08
N GLN A 200 -21.52 8.29 -6.38
CA GLN A 200 -22.50 7.56 -7.18
C GLN A 200 -22.21 6.07 -7.21
N VAL A 201 -20.97 5.68 -7.46
CA VAL A 201 -20.56 4.27 -7.47
C VAL A 201 -20.77 3.63 -6.09
N MET A 202 -20.34 4.31 -5.01
CA MET A 202 -20.55 3.84 -3.64
C MET A 202 -22.05 3.66 -3.32
N ASN A 203 -22.92 4.53 -3.83
CA ASN A 203 -24.38 4.41 -3.65
C ASN A 203 -24.97 3.21 -4.41
N ILE A 204 -24.49 2.93 -5.64
CA ILE A 204 -24.93 1.78 -6.44
C ILE A 204 -24.69 0.46 -5.69
N PHE A 205 -23.53 0.34 -5.04
CA PHE A 205 -23.12 -0.87 -4.32
C PHE A 205 -23.45 -0.83 -2.82
N ARG A 206 -24.19 0.18 -2.33
CA ARG A 206 -24.52 0.34 -0.91
C ARG A 206 -25.14 -0.94 -0.32
N GLY A 207 -24.58 -1.39 0.79
CA GLY A 207 -25.06 -2.57 1.51
C GLY A 207 -24.67 -3.91 0.89
N GLN A 208 -24.03 -3.90 -0.25
CA GLN A 208 -23.47 -5.11 -0.83
C GLN A 208 -22.06 -5.39 -0.23
N ARG A 209 -21.72 -6.65 -0.16
CA ARG A 209 -20.39 -7.11 0.28
C ARG A 209 -19.95 -8.28 -0.60
N TYR A 210 -18.71 -8.25 -1.03
CA TYR A 210 -18.17 -9.42 -1.72
C TYR A 210 -17.97 -10.56 -0.70
N PRO A 211 -18.46 -11.79 -0.98
CA PRO A 211 -18.33 -12.90 -0.06
C PRO A 211 -16.88 -13.38 0.07
N ASN A 212 -16.62 -14.25 1.05
CA ASN A 212 -15.38 -15.02 1.13
C ASN A 212 -15.46 -16.20 0.14
N SER A 213 -15.24 -15.92 -1.16
CA SER A 213 -15.14 -16.98 -2.16
C SER A 213 -13.87 -17.82 -1.95
N LEU A 214 -13.81 -18.99 -2.57
CA LEU A 214 -12.62 -19.86 -2.46
C LEU A 214 -11.37 -19.15 -2.97
N GLU A 215 -11.49 -18.38 -4.05
CA GLU A 215 -10.39 -17.62 -4.64
C GLU A 215 -9.88 -16.51 -3.69
N VAL A 216 -10.79 -15.78 -3.03
CA VAL A 216 -10.41 -14.77 -2.02
C VAL A 216 -9.72 -15.42 -0.81
N LEU A 217 -10.18 -16.60 -0.38
CA LEU A 217 -9.57 -17.34 0.73
C LEU A 217 -8.18 -17.87 0.36
N GLU A 218 -8.00 -18.41 -0.84
CA GLU A 218 -6.71 -18.85 -1.35
C GLU A 218 -5.71 -17.69 -1.43
N GLU A 219 -6.11 -16.59 -2.05
CA GLU A 219 -5.28 -15.38 -2.16
C GLU A 219 -4.93 -14.80 -0.78
N SER A 220 -5.91 -14.77 0.13
CA SER A 220 -5.70 -14.34 1.52
C SER A 220 -4.67 -15.19 2.25
N LYS A 221 -4.66 -16.51 2.03
CA LYS A 221 -3.68 -17.43 2.63
C LYS A 221 -2.27 -17.14 2.12
N ILE A 222 -2.11 -16.92 0.82
CA ILE A 222 -0.80 -16.60 0.22
C ILE A 222 -0.27 -15.28 0.75
N ILE A 223 -1.09 -14.23 0.74
CA ILE A 223 -0.73 -12.91 1.31
C ILE A 223 -0.30 -13.05 2.78
N GLU A 224 -1.02 -13.84 3.58
CA GLU A 224 -0.67 -14.06 4.98
C GLU A 224 0.68 -14.78 5.15
N LEU A 225 0.96 -15.81 4.34
CA LEU A 225 2.24 -16.52 4.36
C LEU A 225 3.40 -15.60 3.99
N GLU A 226 3.24 -14.80 2.95
CA GLU A 226 4.23 -13.84 2.49
C GLU A 226 4.53 -12.78 3.58
N VAL A 227 3.48 -12.16 4.15
CA VAL A 227 3.61 -11.16 5.22
C VAL A 227 4.27 -11.76 6.46
N ASN A 228 3.79 -12.93 6.91
CA ASN A 228 4.35 -13.57 8.11
C ASN A 228 5.82 -13.94 7.92
N CYS A 229 6.22 -14.40 6.74
CA CYS A 229 7.60 -14.72 6.42
C CYS A 229 8.50 -13.47 6.49
N MET A 230 8.11 -12.39 5.84
CA MET A 230 8.87 -11.13 5.84
C MET A 230 8.94 -10.52 7.25
N MET A 231 7.81 -10.45 7.96
CA MET A 231 7.78 -9.92 9.33
C MET A 231 8.61 -10.75 10.31
N LYS A 232 8.55 -12.09 10.21
CA LYS A 232 9.39 -12.98 11.03
C LYS A 232 10.87 -12.69 10.80
N ASN A 233 11.29 -12.61 9.54
CA ASN A 233 12.68 -12.30 9.18
C ASN A 233 13.11 -10.92 9.72
N ILE A 234 12.27 -9.90 9.59
CA ILE A 234 12.53 -8.55 10.11
C ILE A 234 12.72 -8.59 11.63
N LEU A 235 11.82 -9.24 12.36
CA LEU A 235 11.89 -9.34 13.82
C LEU A 235 13.14 -10.13 14.28
N GLU A 236 13.48 -11.23 13.61
CA GLU A 236 14.69 -12.00 13.90
C GLU A 236 15.96 -11.19 13.64
N MET A 237 16.02 -10.47 12.52
CA MET A 237 17.17 -9.62 12.19
C MET A 237 17.33 -8.43 13.14
N GLY A 238 16.25 -7.98 13.78
CA GLY A 238 16.23 -6.86 14.72
C GLY A 238 16.32 -7.26 16.19
N ASP A 239 16.46 -8.55 16.50
CA ASP A 239 16.37 -9.05 17.88
C ASP A 239 15.08 -8.58 18.59
N GLY A 240 13.98 -8.52 17.85
CA GLY A 240 12.67 -8.03 18.28
C GLY A 240 12.39 -6.55 17.97
N ASP A 241 13.41 -5.75 17.66
CA ASP A 241 13.24 -4.35 17.22
C ASP A 241 12.89 -4.30 15.74
N VAL A 242 11.68 -3.82 15.46
CA VAL A 242 11.12 -3.77 14.11
C VAL A 242 11.92 -2.84 13.18
N LEU A 243 12.35 -1.69 13.69
CA LEU A 243 13.05 -0.67 12.88
C LEU A 243 14.48 -1.11 12.56
N ILE A 244 15.21 -1.62 13.57
CA ILE A 244 16.56 -2.18 13.36
C ILE A 244 16.48 -3.35 12.38
N GLY A 245 15.49 -4.23 12.57
CA GLY A 245 15.25 -5.37 11.69
C GLY A 245 14.98 -4.94 10.25
N MET A 246 14.15 -3.92 10.04
CA MET A 246 13.85 -3.41 8.70
C MET A 246 15.10 -2.85 8.00
N VAL A 247 15.93 -2.07 8.71
CA VAL A 247 17.21 -1.57 8.15
C VAL A 247 18.15 -2.72 7.76
N ARG A 248 18.25 -3.75 8.59
CA ARG A 248 19.08 -4.93 8.31
C ARG A 248 18.52 -5.75 7.15
N ALA A 249 17.19 -5.94 7.08
CA ALA A 249 16.51 -6.66 6.01
C ALA A 249 16.69 -5.97 4.65
N LEU A 250 16.55 -4.64 4.59
CA LEU A 250 16.82 -3.85 3.37
C LEU A 250 18.27 -4.03 2.91
N LYS A 251 19.24 -3.93 3.81
CA LYS A 251 20.67 -4.13 3.47
C LYS A 251 20.99 -5.53 2.98
N ALA A 252 20.30 -6.55 3.52
CA ALA A 252 20.46 -7.93 3.12
C ALA A 252 19.65 -8.30 1.85
N GLY A 253 18.68 -7.47 1.47
CA GLY A 253 17.72 -7.74 0.40
C GLY A 253 16.70 -8.83 0.78
N THR A 254 16.49 -9.08 2.08
CA THR A 254 15.47 -10.01 2.57
C THR A 254 14.10 -9.37 2.76
N TYR A 255 14.03 -8.06 2.63
CA TYR A 255 12.87 -7.26 2.30
C TYR A 255 13.27 -6.26 1.23
N GLU A 256 12.51 -6.17 0.18
CA GLU A 256 12.74 -5.22 -0.91
C GLU A 256 11.43 -4.58 -1.37
N PHE A 257 11.57 -3.37 -1.89
CA PHE A 257 10.48 -2.66 -2.53
C PHE A 257 10.77 -2.58 -4.04
N PRO A 258 10.10 -3.36 -4.90
CA PRO A 258 10.40 -3.42 -6.32
C PRO A 258 10.12 -2.08 -7.02
N TYR A 259 10.93 -1.77 -8.02
CA TYR A 259 10.84 -0.55 -8.83
C TYR A 259 10.95 0.76 -8.04
N ALA A 260 11.47 0.70 -6.81
CA ALA A 260 11.68 1.86 -5.96
C ALA A 260 12.78 2.79 -6.50
N VAL A 261 12.60 4.08 -6.26
CA VAL A 261 13.64 5.07 -6.65
C VAL A 261 14.76 5.18 -5.62
N SER A 262 14.55 4.67 -4.39
CA SER A 262 15.50 4.81 -3.28
C SER A 262 16.79 4.03 -3.52
N LYS A 263 17.93 4.67 -3.24
CA LYS A 263 19.25 4.02 -3.25
C LYS A 263 19.42 2.92 -2.17
N HIS A 264 18.49 2.81 -1.25
CA HIS A 264 18.52 1.79 -0.17
C HIS A 264 17.95 0.44 -0.59
N VAL A 265 17.36 0.35 -1.78
CA VAL A 265 16.79 -0.89 -2.34
C VAL A 265 17.78 -1.52 -3.31
N LEU A 266 17.95 -2.84 -3.23
CA LEU A 266 18.92 -3.57 -4.08
C LEU A 266 18.39 -3.89 -5.48
N GLY A 267 17.05 -3.87 -5.66
CA GLY A 267 16.40 -4.10 -6.96
C GLY A 267 16.45 -5.54 -7.44
N ARG A 268 16.48 -6.51 -6.53
CA ARG A 268 16.53 -7.95 -6.84
C ARG A 268 15.17 -8.60 -6.95
N VAL A 269 14.16 -8.00 -6.33
CA VAL A 269 12.77 -8.43 -6.43
C VAL A 269 12.15 -7.82 -7.67
N THR A 270 11.52 -8.65 -8.49
CA THR A 270 10.72 -8.19 -9.63
C THR A 270 9.34 -8.83 -9.58
N LEU A 271 8.35 -8.08 -10.00
CA LEU A 271 6.95 -8.47 -9.98
C LEU A 271 6.39 -8.47 -11.40
N MET A 272 5.40 -9.30 -11.64
CA MET A 272 4.67 -9.39 -12.90
C MET A 272 3.21 -9.75 -12.58
N ARG A 273 2.29 -9.39 -13.46
CA ARG A 273 0.91 -9.86 -13.35
C ARG A 273 0.80 -11.31 -13.84
N ASP A 274 -0.10 -12.08 -13.24
CA ASP A 274 -0.51 -13.37 -13.77
C ASP A 274 -1.59 -13.22 -14.86
N ASN A 275 -2.09 -14.32 -15.40
CA ASN A 275 -3.13 -14.32 -16.45
C ASN A 275 -4.48 -13.77 -16.00
N THR A 276 -4.69 -13.53 -14.72
CA THR A 276 -5.90 -12.90 -14.15
C THR A 276 -5.68 -11.43 -13.82
N GLY A 277 -4.45 -10.91 -13.99
CA GLY A 277 -4.05 -9.56 -13.63
C GLY A 277 -3.59 -9.38 -12.18
N ALA A 278 -3.59 -10.44 -11.37
CA ALA A 278 -3.05 -10.38 -10.01
C ALA A 278 -1.52 -10.25 -10.04
N VAL A 279 -0.96 -9.47 -9.12
CA VAL A 279 0.49 -9.24 -9.06
C VAL A 279 1.19 -10.38 -8.34
N ARG A 280 2.25 -10.91 -8.94
CA ARG A 280 3.03 -12.07 -8.48
C ARG A 280 4.51 -11.77 -8.44
N PHE A 281 5.24 -12.51 -7.59
CA PHE A 281 6.70 -12.47 -7.63
C PHE A 281 7.21 -13.23 -8.86
N LEU A 282 7.84 -12.49 -9.80
CA LEU A 282 8.61 -13.08 -10.91
C LEU A 282 9.97 -13.56 -10.39
N HIS A 283 10.66 -12.69 -9.65
CA HIS A 283 11.88 -13.03 -8.92
C HIS A 283 11.76 -12.56 -7.47
N THR A 284 12.00 -13.47 -6.54
CA THR A 284 11.89 -13.21 -5.10
C THR A 284 13.12 -12.57 -4.46
N GLY A 285 14.21 -12.39 -5.23
CA GLY A 285 15.47 -11.89 -4.69
C GLY A 285 15.98 -12.76 -3.54
N ASN A 286 16.32 -12.12 -2.43
CA ASN A 286 16.75 -12.79 -1.21
C ASN A 286 15.63 -12.94 -0.17
N VAL A 287 14.38 -12.60 -0.51
CA VAL A 287 13.25 -12.73 0.42
C VAL A 287 13.08 -14.21 0.80
N PRO A 288 13.09 -14.56 2.08
CA PRO A 288 13.17 -15.96 2.53
C PRO A 288 11.80 -16.66 2.51
N PHE A 289 11.11 -16.60 1.37
CA PHE A 289 9.81 -17.26 1.22
C PHE A 289 9.91 -18.79 1.32
N PRO A 290 8.92 -19.45 1.92
CA PRO A 290 8.83 -20.90 1.93
C PRO A 290 8.58 -21.43 0.51
N PRO A 291 8.98 -22.69 0.23
CA PRO A 291 8.84 -23.29 -1.11
C PRO A 291 7.43 -23.21 -1.69
N GLU A 292 6.41 -23.35 -0.86
CA GLU A 292 4.99 -23.29 -1.29
C GLU A 292 4.60 -21.91 -1.85
N VAL A 293 5.13 -20.81 -1.30
CA VAL A 293 4.90 -19.44 -1.79
C VAL A 293 5.63 -19.22 -3.10
N ILE A 294 6.90 -19.67 -3.19
CA ILE A 294 7.69 -19.55 -4.42
C ILE A 294 7.01 -20.32 -5.56
N GLU A 295 6.58 -21.54 -5.30
CA GLU A 295 5.95 -22.39 -6.30
C GLU A 295 4.61 -21.80 -6.77
N TYR A 296 3.77 -21.32 -5.85
CA TYR A 296 2.50 -20.69 -6.19
C TYR A 296 2.69 -19.51 -7.15
N ASN A 297 3.61 -18.59 -6.81
CA ASN A 297 3.88 -17.43 -7.66
C ASN A 297 4.43 -17.87 -9.03
N ARG A 298 5.37 -18.83 -9.05
CA ARG A 298 5.95 -19.39 -10.27
C ARG A 298 4.90 -20.00 -11.19
N GLU A 299 4.02 -20.83 -10.67
CA GLU A 299 2.96 -21.49 -11.46
C GLU A 299 2.02 -20.46 -12.12
N LYS A 300 1.63 -19.42 -11.39
CA LYS A 300 0.76 -18.35 -11.90
C LYS A 300 1.41 -17.56 -13.03
N VAL A 301 2.69 -17.19 -12.87
CA VAL A 301 3.45 -16.46 -13.89
C VAL A 301 3.69 -17.33 -15.14
N GLU A 302 4.11 -18.59 -14.96
CA GLU A 302 4.33 -19.52 -16.07
C GLU A 302 3.05 -19.82 -16.85
N LEU A 303 1.91 -19.90 -16.17
CA LEU A 303 0.61 -20.04 -16.84
C LEU A 303 0.35 -18.86 -17.79
N ARG A 304 0.57 -17.63 -17.35
CA ARG A 304 0.43 -16.44 -18.21
C ARG A 304 1.38 -16.50 -19.40
N LYS A 305 2.66 -16.80 -19.18
CA LYS A 305 3.66 -16.92 -20.25
C LYS A 305 3.22 -17.94 -21.30
N LYS A 306 2.69 -19.07 -20.86
CA LYS A 306 2.17 -20.10 -21.75
C LYS A 306 0.96 -19.64 -22.56
N ILE A 307 0.04 -18.90 -21.95
CA ILE A 307 -1.17 -18.39 -22.60
C ILE A 307 -0.82 -17.32 -23.63
N GLU A 308 0.02 -16.33 -23.26
CA GLU A 308 0.34 -15.20 -24.13
C GLU A 308 1.41 -15.55 -25.17
N GLY A 309 2.30 -16.50 -24.92
CA GLY A 309 3.40 -16.88 -25.83
C GLY A 309 4.34 -15.72 -26.16
N ARG A 310 4.51 -14.77 -25.25
CA ARG A 310 5.27 -13.53 -25.42
C ARG A 310 6.56 -13.54 -24.59
N GLU A 311 7.50 -12.71 -24.99
CA GLU A 311 8.74 -12.46 -24.26
C GLU A 311 8.45 -11.82 -22.89
N GLU A 312 9.08 -12.34 -21.83
CA GLU A 312 8.89 -11.91 -20.44
C GLU A 312 9.07 -10.41 -20.25
N MET A 313 10.14 -9.84 -20.83
CA MET A 313 10.43 -8.41 -20.72
C MET A 313 9.37 -7.53 -21.39
N MET A 314 8.75 -8.01 -22.46
CA MET A 314 7.65 -7.29 -23.12
C MET A 314 6.40 -7.30 -22.25
N MET A 315 6.08 -8.43 -21.64
CA MET A 315 4.94 -8.56 -20.73
C MET A 315 5.13 -7.68 -19.49
N LEU A 316 6.34 -7.67 -18.92
CA LEU A 316 6.68 -6.82 -17.78
C LEU A 316 6.57 -5.31 -18.13
N ALA A 317 7.05 -4.93 -19.30
CA ALA A 317 6.95 -3.54 -19.77
C ALA A 317 5.49 -3.09 -19.93
N ASP A 318 4.61 -3.97 -20.38
CA ASP A 318 3.18 -3.70 -20.48
C ASP A 318 2.54 -3.58 -19.09
N ASP A 319 2.88 -4.48 -18.16
CA ASP A 319 2.38 -4.44 -16.78
C ASP A 319 2.71 -3.11 -16.07
N LEU A 320 3.91 -2.58 -16.30
CA LEU A 320 4.33 -1.28 -15.75
C LEU A 320 3.58 -0.09 -16.39
N ARG A 321 2.91 -0.31 -17.52
CA ARG A 321 2.15 0.70 -18.26
C ARG A 321 0.64 0.46 -18.23
N GLU A 322 0.18 -0.58 -17.55
CA GLU A 322 -1.19 -1.10 -17.68
C GLU A 322 -2.29 -0.04 -17.68
N VAL A 323 -2.20 0.95 -16.79
CA VAL A 323 -3.22 2.00 -16.71
C VAL A 323 -3.13 2.99 -17.87
N ARG A 324 -2.01 3.09 -18.56
CA ARG A 324 -1.78 3.97 -19.71
C ARG A 324 -1.94 3.26 -21.05
N ALA A 325 -1.42 2.05 -21.16
CA ALA A 325 -1.45 1.28 -22.39
C ALA A 325 -2.80 0.58 -22.58
N PRO A 326 -3.31 0.48 -23.82
CA PRO A 326 -4.43 -0.40 -24.06
C PRO A 326 -4.00 -1.83 -23.75
N LEU A 327 -4.73 -2.50 -22.89
CA LEU A 327 -4.58 -3.94 -22.73
C LEU A 327 -4.95 -4.60 -24.06
N ILE A 328 -4.00 -5.27 -24.67
CA ILE A 328 -4.25 -6.11 -25.82
C ILE A 328 -4.76 -7.43 -25.25
N PHE A 329 -6.07 -7.53 -25.09
CA PHE A 329 -6.68 -8.83 -24.87
C PHE A 329 -6.65 -9.59 -26.19
N PRO A 330 -6.28 -10.87 -26.21
CA PRO A 330 -6.38 -11.71 -27.39
C PRO A 330 -7.85 -11.91 -27.80
#